data_e9be012996e45cb02b235662a38ae0a9
#
_entry.id   e9be012996e45cb02b235662a38ae0a9
#
_cell.length_a   1.000
_cell.length_b   1.000
_cell.length_c   1.000
_cell.angle_alpha   90.00
_cell.angle_beta   90.00
_cell.angle_gamma   90.00
#
_symmetry.space_group_name_H-M   'P 1'
#
loop_
_entity.id
_entity.type
_entity.pdbx_description
1 polymer ?
#
loop_
_entity_poly.entity_id
_entity_poly.type
_entity_poly.pdbx_seq_one_letter_code
_entity_poly.pdbx_strand_id
1 'polypeptide(L)'
;MKVIFLDHDGVICLHDNWGTRLKKQKEWGKRRLSMGPLEIPLEYRFDNFDKKAVEVLNSILEKTGAEIVVSSDWKRWATVEEMGQYYESQGIIKKPIAFTDSILYDSYEDFPWQRNFDLEQTRSLEISQYIGQNPHITHWVSIDDLDMSLRKGEKSWGLKNFVLTPMMLEGIKQSGKKEKIIKYLS
;
A
#
# COMPACT_ATOMS: atom_id res chain seq x y z
N MET A 1 -14.74 -9.96 -9.15
CA MET A 1 -14.30 -9.35 -7.86
C MET A 1 -13.80 -7.93 -8.10
N LYS A 2 -14.06 -7.01 -7.16
CA LYS A 2 -13.51 -5.63 -7.18
C LYS A 2 -12.33 -5.54 -6.24
N VAL A 3 -11.22 -4.85 -6.63
CA VAL A 3 -9.96 -4.80 -5.85
C VAL A 3 -9.39 -3.40 -5.79
N ILE A 4 -8.92 -3.02 -4.61
CA ILE A 4 -8.04 -1.87 -4.38
C ILE A 4 -6.62 -2.39 -4.16
N PHE A 5 -5.67 -2.02 -5.03
CA PHE A 5 -4.24 -2.15 -4.75
C PHE A 5 -3.83 -0.94 -3.93
N LEU A 6 -3.52 -1.17 -2.66
CA LEU A 6 -3.34 -0.12 -1.67
C LEU A 6 -1.88 0.01 -1.26
N ASP A 7 -1.29 1.18 -1.46
CA ASP A 7 -0.10 1.60 -0.75
C ASP A 7 -0.45 2.24 0.59
N HIS A 8 0.52 2.33 1.50
CA HIS A 8 0.31 2.88 2.84
C HIS A 8 0.89 4.28 3.00
N ASP A 9 2.20 4.43 2.75
CA ASP A 9 2.90 5.71 2.91
C ASP A 9 2.38 6.73 1.89
N GLY A 10 2.13 7.96 2.32
CA GLY A 10 1.55 8.98 1.46
C GLY A 10 0.08 8.75 1.03
N VAL A 11 -0.53 7.61 1.37
CA VAL A 11 -1.94 7.26 1.05
C VAL A 11 -2.82 7.30 2.30
N ILE A 12 -2.55 6.43 3.28
CA ILE A 12 -3.27 6.32 4.56
C ILE A 12 -2.36 6.50 5.78
N CYS A 13 -1.05 6.23 5.65
CA CYS A 13 -0.02 6.61 6.59
C CYS A 13 0.58 7.94 6.12
N LEU A 14 0.16 9.05 6.72
CA LEU A 14 0.51 10.38 6.27
C LEU A 14 1.72 10.94 6.99
N HIS A 15 2.30 12.01 6.48
CA HIS A 15 3.52 12.63 7.02
C HIS A 15 3.47 12.86 8.54
N ASP A 16 2.32 13.31 9.08
CA ASP A 16 2.16 13.58 10.52
C ASP A 16 2.19 12.29 11.38
N ASN A 17 2.01 11.14 10.75
CA ASN A 17 2.06 9.83 11.40
C ASN A 17 3.45 9.18 11.34
N TRP A 18 4.33 9.68 10.47
CA TRP A 18 5.66 9.10 10.30
C TRP A 18 6.49 9.20 11.59
N GLY A 19 7.17 8.13 11.91
CA GLY A 19 7.96 7.99 13.13
C GLY A 19 7.16 7.64 14.39
N THR A 20 5.82 7.44 14.30
CA THR A 20 5.02 6.97 15.44
C THR A 20 5.48 5.60 15.93
N ARG A 21 5.92 4.71 15.03
CA ARG A 21 6.53 3.41 15.39
C ARG A 21 7.76 3.57 16.28
N LEU A 22 8.61 4.58 16.02
CA LEU A 22 9.82 4.83 16.80
C LEU A 22 9.49 5.27 18.23
N LYS A 23 8.43 6.08 18.39
CA LYS A 23 7.92 6.47 19.73
C LYS A 23 7.42 5.24 20.48
N LYS A 24 6.58 4.42 19.85
CA LYS A 24 6.07 3.15 20.42
C LYS A 24 7.22 2.21 20.82
N GLN A 25 8.21 2.02 19.96
CA GLN A 25 9.37 1.16 20.24
C GLN A 25 10.22 1.70 21.40
N LYS A 26 10.35 3.02 21.52
CA LYS A 26 11.05 3.65 22.66
C LYS A 26 10.32 3.40 23.97
N GLU A 27 9.00 3.53 23.97
CA GLU A 27 8.15 3.25 25.15
C GLU A 27 8.20 1.76 25.53
N TRP A 28 8.27 0.86 24.56
CA TRP A 28 8.43 -0.57 24.79
C TRP A 28 9.79 -0.95 25.39
N GLY A 29 10.78 -0.04 25.36
CA GLY A 29 12.06 -0.18 26.08
C GLY A 29 13.06 -1.18 25.48
N LYS A 30 12.80 -1.75 24.31
CA LYS A 30 13.71 -2.67 23.62
C LYS A 30 14.44 -1.98 22.47
N ARG A 31 15.74 -2.27 22.36
CA ARG A 31 16.56 -1.71 21.27
C ARG A 31 16.31 -2.51 19.99
N ARG A 32 15.81 -1.83 18.96
CA ARG A 32 15.56 -2.36 17.62
C ARG A 32 16.81 -2.97 16.95
N LEU A 33 18.01 -2.53 17.35
CA LEU A 33 19.28 -2.85 16.68
C LEU A 33 19.71 -4.32 16.76
N SER A 34 19.06 -5.12 17.61
CA SER A 34 19.40 -6.54 17.81
C SER A 34 18.29 -7.50 17.35
N MET A 35 17.18 -7.00 16.78
CA MET A 35 16.02 -7.82 16.42
C MET A 35 15.78 -7.74 14.92
N GLY A 36 15.49 -8.87 14.30
CA GLY A 36 14.95 -8.90 12.95
C GLY A 36 13.58 -8.19 12.90
N PRO A 37 13.19 -7.63 11.74
CA PRO A 37 11.93 -6.89 11.63
C PRO A 37 10.69 -7.68 12.05
N LEU A 38 10.65 -8.98 11.75
CA LEU A 38 9.56 -9.88 12.12
C LEU A 38 9.59 -10.31 13.59
N GLU A 39 10.68 -10.07 14.31
CA GLU A 39 10.78 -10.31 15.76
C GLU A 39 10.20 -9.16 16.59
N ILE A 40 9.97 -7.99 15.97
CA ILE A 40 9.33 -6.85 16.62
C ILE A 40 7.82 -7.16 16.70
N PRO A 41 7.18 -7.06 17.88
CA PRO A 41 5.75 -7.25 17.99
C PRO A 41 4.99 -6.31 17.05
N LEU A 42 3.87 -6.80 16.50
CA LEU A 42 3.14 -6.15 15.41
C LEU A 42 2.76 -4.69 15.73
N GLU A 43 2.32 -4.41 16.97
CA GLU A 43 1.93 -3.07 17.41
C GLU A 43 3.06 -2.03 17.38
N TYR A 44 4.33 -2.47 17.39
CA TYR A 44 5.52 -1.59 17.33
C TYR A 44 6.19 -1.58 15.95
N ARG A 45 5.71 -2.40 15.01
CA ARG A 45 6.37 -2.64 13.72
C ARG A 45 6.12 -1.52 12.72
N PHE A 46 4.93 -0.92 12.74
CA PHE A 46 4.47 0.05 11.76
C PHE A 46 4.11 1.41 12.36
N ASP A 47 4.15 2.45 11.54
CA ASP A 47 3.61 3.77 11.85
C ASP A 47 2.08 3.73 11.81
N ASN A 48 1.41 4.56 12.63
CA ASN A 48 -0.03 4.59 12.68
C ASN A 48 -0.62 5.17 11.37
N PHE A 49 -1.82 4.74 11.01
CA PHE A 49 -2.58 5.35 9.93
C PHE A 49 -3.26 6.66 10.40
N ASP A 50 -3.47 7.58 9.46
CA ASP A 50 -4.27 8.77 9.69
C ASP A 50 -5.75 8.39 9.81
N LYS A 51 -6.39 8.75 10.92
CA LYS A 51 -7.78 8.36 11.22
C LYS A 51 -8.77 8.80 10.14
N LYS A 52 -8.62 10.03 9.63
CA LYS A 52 -9.50 10.56 8.58
C LYS A 52 -9.26 9.88 7.23
N ALA A 53 -8.01 9.50 6.93
CA ALA A 53 -7.72 8.73 5.73
C ALA A 53 -8.33 7.31 5.82
N VAL A 54 -8.29 6.68 7.01
CA VAL A 54 -8.97 5.40 7.27
C VAL A 54 -10.49 5.54 7.12
N GLU A 55 -11.11 6.61 7.64
CA GLU A 55 -12.55 6.87 7.43
C GLU A 55 -12.92 6.98 5.95
N VAL A 56 -12.10 7.68 5.15
CA VAL A 56 -12.29 7.77 3.69
C VAL A 56 -12.18 6.40 3.03
N LEU A 57 -11.13 5.61 3.36
CA LEU A 57 -10.96 4.25 2.85
C LEU A 57 -12.16 3.37 3.20
N ASN A 58 -12.59 3.36 4.46
CA ASN A 58 -13.74 2.58 4.92
C ASN A 58 -15.00 2.93 4.15
N SER A 59 -15.27 4.24 3.93
CA SER A 59 -16.42 4.67 3.15
C SER A 59 -16.39 4.22 1.68
N ILE A 60 -15.19 4.05 1.09
CA ILE A 60 -15.01 3.48 -0.25
C ILE A 60 -15.31 1.98 -0.21
N LEU A 61 -14.77 1.26 0.77
CA LEU A 61 -14.97 -0.18 0.94
C LEU A 61 -16.44 -0.53 1.13
N GLU A 62 -17.15 0.21 1.99
CA GLU A 62 -18.60 0.06 2.22
C GLU A 62 -19.40 0.27 0.92
N LYS A 63 -19.09 1.34 0.21
CA LYS A 63 -19.83 1.72 -1.00
C LYS A 63 -19.61 0.77 -2.17
N THR A 64 -18.39 0.23 -2.31
CA THR A 64 -18.00 -0.55 -3.50
C THR A 64 -18.00 -2.05 -3.27
N GLY A 65 -17.88 -2.49 -2.04
CA GLY A 65 -17.66 -3.89 -1.66
C GLY A 65 -16.28 -4.43 -2.08
N ALA A 66 -15.34 -3.55 -2.46
CA ALA A 66 -14.02 -3.96 -2.95
C ALA A 66 -13.21 -4.69 -1.86
N GLU A 67 -12.34 -5.59 -2.29
CA GLU A 67 -11.31 -6.23 -1.47
C GLU A 67 -10.00 -5.44 -1.55
N ILE A 68 -9.11 -5.62 -0.57
CA ILE A 68 -7.80 -4.96 -0.52
C ILE A 68 -6.71 -5.97 -0.86
N VAL A 69 -5.84 -5.59 -1.79
CA VAL A 69 -4.54 -6.23 -2.03
C VAL A 69 -3.47 -5.19 -1.69
N VAL A 70 -2.57 -5.52 -0.77
CA VAL A 70 -1.49 -4.61 -0.37
C VAL A 70 -0.44 -4.53 -1.47
N SER A 71 -0.16 -3.33 -1.92
CA SER A 71 0.91 -2.99 -2.87
C SER A 71 1.80 -1.94 -2.24
N SER A 72 2.42 -2.28 -1.13
CA SER A 72 3.26 -1.41 -0.30
C SER A 72 4.51 -2.14 0.15
N ASP A 73 5.58 -1.40 0.40
CA ASP A 73 6.81 -1.98 0.97
C ASP A 73 6.61 -2.58 2.37
N TRP A 74 5.53 -2.22 3.06
CA TRP A 74 5.17 -2.79 4.36
C TRP A 74 4.90 -4.30 4.30
N LYS A 75 4.57 -4.86 3.12
CA LYS A 75 4.40 -6.31 2.90
C LYS A 75 5.62 -7.14 3.29
N ARG A 76 6.82 -6.54 3.31
CA ARG A 76 8.06 -7.20 3.73
C ARG A 76 8.16 -7.44 5.23
N TRP A 77 7.36 -6.74 6.00
CA TRP A 77 7.45 -6.67 7.45
C TRP A 77 6.28 -7.35 8.15
N ALA A 78 5.41 -8.03 7.41
CA ALA A 78 4.26 -8.75 7.95
C ALA A 78 3.81 -9.87 7.01
N THR A 79 3.15 -10.87 7.57
CA THR A 79 2.29 -11.78 6.80
C THR A 79 0.97 -11.08 6.45
N VAL A 80 0.18 -11.65 5.52
CA VAL A 80 -1.16 -11.13 5.18
C VAL A 80 -2.06 -11.10 6.41
N GLU A 81 -1.97 -12.14 7.27
CA GLU A 81 -2.76 -12.22 8.48
C GLU A 81 -2.36 -11.16 9.51
N GLU A 82 -1.05 -10.97 9.77
CA GLU A 82 -0.55 -9.91 10.64
C GLU A 82 -0.95 -8.53 10.14
N MET A 83 -0.86 -8.28 8.82
CA MET A 83 -1.33 -7.02 8.23
C MET A 83 -2.83 -6.84 8.45
N GLY A 84 -3.62 -7.91 8.36
CA GLY A 84 -5.03 -7.89 8.67
C GLY A 84 -5.32 -7.53 10.12
N GLN A 85 -4.57 -8.06 11.08
CA GLN A 85 -4.65 -7.71 12.50
C GLN A 85 -4.26 -6.24 12.73
N TYR A 86 -3.21 -5.77 12.01
CA TYR A 86 -2.80 -4.37 12.09
C TYR A 86 -3.89 -3.44 11.54
N TYR A 87 -4.50 -3.76 10.39
CA TYR A 87 -5.61 -3.00 9.82
C TYR A 87 -6.78 -2.86 10.79
N GLU A 88 -7.18 -3.97 11.40
CA GLU A 88 -8.24 -3.99 12.42
C GLU A 88 -7.89 -3.08 13.61
N SER A 89 -6.64 -3.14 14.11
CA SER A 89 -6.17 -2.28 15.20
C SER A 89 -6.18 -0.79 14.85
N GLN A 90 -6.06 -0.46 13.57
CA GLN A 90 -6.09 0.91 13.03
C GLN A 90 -7.50 1.35 12.59
N GLY A 91 -8.51 0.49 12.72
CA GLY A 91 -9.91 0.79 12.41
C GLY A 91 -10.32 0.60 10.95
N ILE A 92 -9.54 -0.10 10.14
CA ILE A 92 -9.95 -0.48 8.78
C ILE A 92 -10.91 -1.67 8.86
N ILE A 93 -12.06 -1.55 8.20
CA ILE A 93 -13.18 -2.52 8.30
C ILE A 93 -12.95 -3.83 7.54
N LYS A 94 -11.97 -3.88 6.63
CA LYS A 94 -11.62 -5.08 5.87
C LYS A 94 -10.14 -5.42 6.03
N LYS A 95 -9.86 -6.70 6.21
CA LYS A 95 -8.50 -7.23 6.14
C LYS A 95 -8.05 -7.35 4.68
N PRO A 96 -6.76 -7.23 4.38
CA PRO A 96 -6.27 -7.49 3.03
C PRO A 96 -6.42 -8.98 2.71
N ILE A 97 -6.73 -9.30 1.46
CA ILE A 97 -6.85 -10.69 1.00
C ILE A 97 -5.52 -11.26 0.50
N ALA A 98 -4.59 -10.39 0.09
CA ALA A 98 -3.28 -10.77 -0.43
C ALA A 98 -2.31 -9.57 -0.45
N PHE A 99 -1.05 -9.87 -0.79
CA PHE A 99 -0.03 -8.93 -1.20
C PHE A 99 0.27 -9.11 -2.69
N THR A 100 0.72 -8.05 -3.37
CA THR A 100 1.40 -8.22 -4.66
C THR A 100 2.73 -8.94 -4.47
N ASP A 101 3.15 -9.76 -5.43
CA ASP A 101 4.47 -10.40 -5.41
C ASP A 101 5.56 -9.33 -5.48
N SER A 102 6.75 -9.65 -4.98
CA SER A 102 7.93 -8.78 -5.09
C SER A 102 8.79 -9.27 -6.25
N ILE A 103 8.75 -8.56 -7.39
CA ILE A 103 9.43 -8.99 -8.63
C ILE A 103 10.95 -8.84 -8.55
N LEU A 104 11.47 -7.93 -7.73
CA LEU A 104 12.88 -7.54 -7.79
C LEU A 104 13.75 -8.07 -6.66
N TYR A 105 13.21 -8.72 -5.65
CA TYR A 105 13.99 -9.07 -4.47
C TYR A 105 14.88 -10.30 -4.65
N ASP A 106 14.50 -11.21 -5.54
CA ASP A 106 15.33 -12.39 -5.87
C ASP A 106 16.59 -12.00 -6.65
N SER A 107 16.62 -10.82 -7.28
CA SER A 107 17.76 -10.34 -8.06
C SER A 107 18.72 -9.41 -7.29
N TYR A 108 18.35 -8.92 -6.09
CA TYR A 108 19.20 -7.99 -5.33
C TYR A 108 20.44 -8.64 -4.72
N GLU A 109 20.37 -9.92 -4.38
CA GLU A 109 21.52 -10.67 -3.87
C GLU A 109 22.58 -10.90 -4.98
N ASP A 110 22.13 -11.03 -6.23
CA ASP A 110 23.00 -11.31 -7.37
C ASP A 110 23.64 -10.06 -8.01
N PHE A 111 22.99 -8.87 -7.92
CA PHE A 111 23.43 -7.65 -8.61
C PHE A 111 23.28 -6.36 -7.79
N PRO A 112 24.12 -6.14 -6.76
CA PRO A 112 24.01 -4.96 -5.89
C PRO A 112 24.26 -3.60 -6.57
N TRP A 113 24.78 -3.57 -7.79
CA TRP A 113 25.10 -2.34 -8.56
C TRP A 113 24.02 -1.89 -9.55
N GLN A 114 22.99 -2.68 -9.77
CA GLN A 114 21.85 -2.25 -10.62
C GLN A 114 20.85 -1.36 -9.83
N ARG A 115 21.35 -0.30 -9.21
CA ARG A 115 20.57 0.61 -8.36
C ARG A 115 19.66 1.59 -9.11
N ASN A 116 19.49 1.46 -10.41
CA ASN A 116 18.59 2.31 -11.19
C ASN A 116 17.21 1.64 -11.37
N PHE A 117 16.62 1.18 -10.25
CA PHE A 117 15.26 0.69 -10.28
C PHE A 117 14.30 1.86 -10.26
N ASP A 118 13.49 1.95 -11.29
CA ASP A 118 12.29 2.77 -11.28
C ASP A 118 11.26 2.07 -10.37
N LEU A 119 11.14 2.57 -9.14
CA LEU A 119 10.20 2.03 -8.14
C LEU A 119 8.76 2.05 -8.66
N GLU A 120 8.41 3.09 -9.43
CA GLU A 120 7.10 3.23 -10.05
C GLU A 120 6.86 2.10 -11.05
N GLN A 121 7.84 1.82 -11.92
CA GLN A 121 7.76 0.73 -12.89
C GLN A 121 7.63 -0.63 -12.20
N THR A 122 8.45 -0.89 -11.20
CA THR A 122 8.44 -2.15 -10.46
C THR A 122 7.08 -2.41 -9.83
N ARG A 123 6.57 -1.45 -9.07
CA ARG A 123 5.27 -1.57 -8.41
C ARG A 123 4.13 -1.73 -9.41
N SER A 124 4.19 -1.01 -10.54
CA SER A 124 3.22 -1.16 -11.62
C SER A 124 3.24 -2.56 -12.25
N LEU A 125 4.44 -3.15 -12.44
CA LEU A 125 4.58 -4.51 -12.96
C LEU A 125 4.07 -5.55 -11.97
N GLU A 126 4.36 -5.41 -10.66
CA GLU A 126 3.83 -6.28 -9.60
C GLU A 126 2.29 -6.31 -9.61
N ILE A 127 1.66 -5.14 -9.72
CA ILE A 127 0.20 -5.01 -9.82
C ILE A 127 -0.33 -5.67 -11.10
N SER A 128 0.31 -5.39 -12.24
CA SER A 128 -0.08 -5.94 -13.53
C SER A 128 0.03 -7.46 -13.58
N GLN A 129 1.09 -8.01 -12.98
CA GLN A 129 1.27 -9.46 -12.83
C GLN A 129 0.17 -10.06 -11.96
N TYR A 130 -0.13 -9.45 -10.81
CA TYR A 130 -1.20 -9.92 -9.93
C TYR A 130 -2.55 -9.96 -10.64
N ILE A 131 -2.89 -8.92 -11.41
CA ILE A 131 -4.13 -8.87 -12.20
C ILE A 131 -4.15 -9.99 -13.26
N GLY A 132 -3.03 -10.20 -13.97
CA GLY A 132 -2.90 -11.26 -14.98
C GLY A 132 -3.08 -12.66 -14.40
N GLN A 133 -2.62 -12.90 -13.19
CA GLN A 133 -2.78 -14.17 -12.46
C GLN A 133 -4.17 -14.36 -11.87
N ASN A 134 -4.98 -13.29 -11.76
CA ASN A 134 -6.29 -13.30 -11.11
C ASN A 134 -7.41 -12.80 -12.05
N PRO A 135 -7.76 -13.56 -13.11
CA PRO A 135 -8.71 -13.12 -14.16
C PRO A 135 -10.14 -12.89 -13.65
N HIS A 136 -10.46 -13.31 -12.45
CA HIS A 136 -11.74 -13.05 -11.78
C HIS A 136 -11.87 -11.62 -11.21
N ILE A 137 -10.78 -10.83 -11.24
CA ILE A 137 -10.82 -9.41 -10.92
C ILE A 137 -11.43 -8.65 -12.10
N THR A 138 -12.62 -8.08 -11.91
CA THR A 138 -13.37 -7.39 -12.96
C THR A 138 -13.22 -5.88 -12.91
N HIS A 139 -13.04 -5.32 -11.71
CA HIS A 139 -12.85 -3.90 -11.47
C HIS A 139 -11.71 -3.72 -10.48
N TRP A 140 -10.83 -2.80 -10.75
CA TRP A 140 -9.71 -2.54 -9.87
C TRP A 140 -9.22 -1.10 -9.97
N VAL A 141 -8.52 -0.65 -8.95
CA VAL A 141 -7.81 0.62 -8.90
C VAL A 141 -6.56 0.48 -8.05
N SER A 142 -5.47 1.12 -8.46
CA SER A 142 -4.28 1.30 -7.62
C SER A 142 -4.29 2.71 -7.03
N ILE A 143 -3.92 2.82 -5.75
CA ILE A 143 -3.81 4.08 -5.01
C ILE A 143 -2.42 4.14 -4.43
N ASP A 144 -1.63 5.17 -4.80
CA ASP A 144 -0.22 5.26 -4.46
C ASP A 144 0.25 6.73 -4.53
N ASP A 145 1.31 7.09 -3.84
CA ASP A 145 1.98 8.38 -3.92
C ASP A 145 3.09 8.41 -4.99
N LEU A 146 3.53 7.24 -5.47
CA LEU A 146 4.39 7.08 -6.64
C LEU A 146 3.57 7.20 -7.93
N ASP A 147 4.02 7.98 -8.90
CA ASP A 147 3.26 8.23 -10.15
C ASP A 147 3.36 7.07 -11.15
N MET A 148 2.47 6.11 -11.03
CA MET A 148 2.31 4.99 -11.96
C MET A 148 1.24 5.26 -13.03
N SER A 149 0.84 6.50 -13.27
CA SER A 149 -0.20 6.82 -14.23
C SER A 149 0.22 6.48 -15.67
N LEU A 150 -0.71 5.92 -16.44
CA LEU A 150 -0.52 5.72 -17.88
C LEU A 150 -0.59 7.06 -18.59
N ARG A 151 0.56 7.60 -18.99
CA ARG A 151 0.66 8.80 -19.82
C ARG A 151 0.90 8.42 -21.27
N LYS A 152 0.13 9.02 -22.16
CA LYS A 152 0.23 8.74 -23.61
C LYS A 152 1.64 9.07 -24.11
N GLY A 153 2.38 8.03 -24.51
CA GLY A 153 3.72 8.16 -25.11
C GLY A 153 4.91 8.12 -24.16
N GLU A 154 4.71 8.10 -22.81
CA GLU A 154 5.82 8.20 -21.87
C GLU A 154 6.14 6.89 -21.12
N LYS A 155 5.11 6.12 -20.73
CA LYS A 155 5.30 4.94 -19.87
C LYS A 155 4.48 3.76 -20.41
N SER A 156 5.12 2.78 -21.04
CA SER A 156 4.44 1.56 -21.55
C SER A 156 3.88 0.69 -20.41
N TRP A 157 4.43 0.82 -19.20
CA TRP A 157 4.05 0.08 -18.00
C TRP A 157 3.03 0.80 -17.11
N GLY A 158 2.59 2.01 -17.46
CA GLY A 158 1.65 2.79 -16.64
C GLY A 158 0.29 2.12 -16.45
N LEU A 159 -0.33 2.35 -15.31
CA LEU A 159 -1.62 1.78 -14.93
C LEU A 159 -2.79 2.63 -15.44
N LYS A 160 -3.78 2.00 -16.06
CA LYS A 160 -5.01 2.68 -16.54
C LYS A 160 -5.90 3.14 -15.39
N ASN A 161 -6.07 2.29 -14.38
CA ASN A 161 -6.95 2.52 -13.24
C ASN A 161 -6.10 2.93 -12.03
N PHE A 162 -5.62 4.17 -12.06
CA PHE A 162 -4.66 4.68 -11.09
C PHE A 162 -5.12 6.01 -10.47
N VAL A 163 -4.89 6.15 -9.17
CA VAL A 163 -5.15 7.36 -8.40
C VAL A 163 -3.89 7.75 -7.64
N LEU A 164 -3.21 8.79 -8.14
CA LEU A 164 -2.05 9.39 -7.49
C LEU A 164 -2.48 10.21 -6.26
N THR A 165 -1.76 10.09 -5.15
CA THR A 165 -1.92 10.88 -3.92
C THR A 165 -0.66 11.70 -3.62
N PRO A 166 -0.32 12.73 -4.43
CA PRO A 166 0.98 13.40 -4.37
C PRO A 166 1.17 14.28 -3.13
N MET A 167 0.12 14.54 -2.35
CA MET A 167 0.16 15.39 -1.17
C MET A 167 0.25 14.55 0.11
N MET A 168 1.45 14.34 0.62
CA MET A 168 1.76 13.48 1.76
C MET A 168 1.01 13.83 3.06
N LEU A 169 0.49 15.06 3.20
CA LEU A 169 -0.33 15.48 4.35
C LEU A 169 -1.81 15.11 4.18
N GLU A 170 -2.27 14.91 2.97
CA GLU A 170 -3.67 14.66 2.66
C GLU A 170 -3.94 13.22 2.22
N GLY A 171 -3.03 12.62 1.45
CA GLY A 171 -3.19 11.25 0.96
C GLY A 171 -4.52 11.03 0.24
N ILE A 172 -5.22 9.96 0.60
CA ILE A 172 -6.53 9.60 0.03
C ILE A 172 -7.64 10.63 0.35
N LYS A 173 -7.41 11.53 1.32
CA LYS A 173 -8.36 12.61 1.69
C LYS A 173 -8.41 13.75 0.68
N GLN A 174 -7.47 13.84 -0.26
CA GLN A 174 -7.45 14.87 -1.29
C GLN A 174 -8.78 14.91 -2.05
N SER A 175 -9.25 16.12 -2.30
CA SER A 175 -10.52 16.35 -3.03
C SER A 175 -10.57 15.58 -4.36
N GLY A 176 -11.69 14.94 -4.63
CA GLY A 176 -11.94 14.18 -5.86
C GLY A 176 -11.30 12.78 -5.92
N LYS A 177 -10.41 12.40 -4.97
CA LYS A 177 -9.78 11.09 -5.00
C LYS A 177 -10.78 9.97 -4.69
N LYS A 178 -11.58 10.15 -3.65
CA LYS A 178 -12.64 9.20 -3.28
C LYS A 178 -13.58 8.90 -4.44
N GLU A 179 -14.09 9.93 -5.09
CA GLU A 179 -15.01 9.81 -6.22
C GLU A 179 -14.36 9.09 -7.40
N LYS A 180 -13.10 9.41 -7.69
CA LYS A 180 -12.32 8.75 -8.75
C LYS A 180 -12.11 7.27 -8.46
N ILE A 181 -11.77 6.90 -7.21
CA ILE A 181 -11.60 5.50 -6.79
C ILE A 181 -12.91 4.74 -6.96
N ILE A 182 -14.02 5.30 -6.45
CA ILE A 182 -15.35 4.68 -6.58
C ILE A 182 -15.72 4.47 -8.05
N LYS A 183 -15.43 5.44 -8.93
CA LYS A 183 -15.70 5.36 -10.37
C LYS A 183 -14.97 4.17 -11.03
N TYR A 184 -13.74 3.87 -10.65
CA TYR A 184 -13.01 2.71 -11.18
C TYR A 184 -13.58 1.37 -10.69
N LEU A 185 -14.24 1.38 -9.54
CA LEU A 185 -14.81 0.21 -8.90
C LEU A 185 -16.32 0.03 -9.16
N SER A 186 -16.91 0.88 -10.01
CA SER A 186 -18.37 0.85 -10.31
C SER A 186 -18.72 -0.05 -11.46
#